data_ce07a1019717cae399e6b5e848fa0c93
#
_entry.id   ce07a1019717cae399e6b5e848fa0c93
#
_cell.length_a   1.000
_cell.length_b   1.000
_cell.length_c   1.000
_cell.angle_alpha   90.00
_cell.angle_beta   90.00
_cell.angle_gamma   90.00
#
_symmetry.space_group_name_H-M   'P 1'
#
loop_
_entity.id
_entity.type
_entity.pdbx_description
1 polymer ?
#
loop_
_entity_poly.entity_id
_entity_poly.type
_entity_poly.pdbx_seq_one_letter_code
_entity_poly.pdbx_strand_id
1 'polypeptide(L)'
;MSDERGTVLIVEDDDALRPIVVRHLRGQGFSVSEATSAEEATAALDGGLRPDAVLLDVNLPGDTGWDLLRGSALTAAGSPPVVITSAGTVSPKRLAEFRCAGWLPKPFPMETLVDTLDRLIGQEGANERT
;
A
#
# COMPACT_ATOMS: atom_id res chain seq x y z
N MET A 1 -7.80 -3.27 -20.04
CA MET A 1 -6.40 -3.44 -19.74
C MET A 1 -6.18 -3.51 -18.26
N SER A 2 -5.31 -4.41 -17.84
CA SER A 2 -5.24 -4.79 -16.44
C SER A 2 -4.72 -3.69 -15.52
N ASP A 3 -3.98 -2.73 -16.06
CA ASP A 3 -3.34 -1.68 -15.26
C ASP A 3 -3.92 -0.28 -15.48
N GLU A 4 -5.13 -0.20 -16.00
CA GLU A 4 -5.76 1.09 -16.28
C GLU A 4 -5.91 1.97 -15.04
N ARG A 5 -6.15 1.36 -13.89
CA ARG A 5 -6.33 2.10 -12.63
C ARG A 5 -5.05 2.22 -11.82
N GLY A 6 -3.96 1.66 -12.30
CA GLY A 6 -2.67 1.77 -11.66
C GLY A 6 -2.19 0.46 -11.06
N THR A 7 -0.97 0.49 -10.53
CA THR A 7 -0.32 -0.66 -9.92
C THR A 7 -0.26 -0.49 -8.41
N VAL A 8 -0.70 -1.50 -7.67
CA VAL A 8 -0.71 -1.48 -6.21
C VAL A 8 0.21 -2.58 -5.69
N LEU A 9 1.09 -2.24 -4.76
CA LEU A 9 1.86 -3.24 -4.01
C LEU A 9 1.12 -3.50 -2.71
N ILE A 10 0.78 -4.76 -2.46
CA ILE A 10 0.14 -5.17 -1.22
C ILE A 10 1.17 -5.91 -0.37
N VAL A 11 1.37 -5.44 0.86
CA VAL A 11 2.26 -6.09 1.83
C VAL A 11 1.40 -6.55 3.00
N GLU A 12 1.11 -7.85 3.03
CA GLU A 12 0.18 -8.45 3.98
C GLU A 12 0.54 -9.92 4.18
N ASP A 13 0.75 -10.33 5.41
CA ASP A 13 1.10 -11.72 5.71
C ASP A 13 -0.09 -12.64 5.88
N ASP A 14 -1.28 -12.12 6.10
CA ASP A 14 -2.48 -12.93 6.32
C ASP A 14 -2.91 -13.63 5.02
N ASP A 15 -2.73 -14.94 4.97
CA ASP A 15 -3.03 -15.74 3.79
C ASP A 15 -4.53 -15.86 3.49
N ALA A 16 -5.39 -15.51 4.45
CA ALA A 16 -6.83 -15.46 4.21
C ALA A 16 -7.26 -14.11 3.65
N LEU A 17 -6.70 -13.02 4.17
CA LEU A 17 -7.08 -11.67 3.75
C LEU A 17 -6.42 -11.26 2.44
N ARG A 18 -5.13 -11.51 2.27
CA ARG A 18 -4.37 -11.04 1.09
C ARG A 18 -5.01 -11.47 -0.22
N PRO A 19 -5.35 -12.76 -0.42
CA PRO A 19 -5.96 -13.16 -1.71
C PRO A 19 -7.29 -12.49 -1.98
N ILE A 20 -8.09 -12.21 -0.96
CA ILE A 20 -9.36 -11.53 -1.12
C ILE A 20 -9.15 -10.11 -1.63
N VAL A 21 -8.20 -9.39 -1.02
CA VAL A 21 -7.89 -8.02 -1.42
C VAL A 21 -7.32 -8.00 -2.85
N VAL A 22 -6.39 -8.88 -3.15
CA VAL A 22 -5.77 -8.97 -4.47
C VAL A 22 -6.82 -9.23 -5.54
N ARG A 23 -7.68 -10.20 -5.31
CA ARG A 23 -8.73 -10.56 -6.26
C ARG A 23 -9.69 -9.41 -6.51
N HIS A 24 -10.08 -8.74 -5.44
CA HIS A 24 -11.00 -7.61 -5.56
C HIS A 24 -10.37 -6.47 -6.36
N LEU A 25 -9.14 -6.11 -6.07
CA LEU A 25 -8.46 -5.02 -6.76
C LEU A 25 -8.22 -5.35 -8.23
N ARG A 26 -7.83 -6.57 -8.54
CA ARG A 26 -7.67 -6.99 -9.93
C ARG A 26 -8.99 -6.93 -10.69
N GLY A 27 -10.08 -7.31 -10.03
CA GLY A 27 -11.42 -7.21 -10.62
C GLY A 27 -11.85 -5.77 -10.88
N GLN A 28 -11.27 -4.81 -10.17
CA GLN A 28 -11.55 -3.39 -10.34
C GLN A 28 -10.61 -2.72 -11.36
N GLY A 29 -9.71 -3.47 -11.97
CA GLY A 29 -8.83 -2.94 -13.02
C GLY A 29 -7.44 -2.53 -12.56
N PHE A 30 -7.06 -2.83 -11.31
CA PHE A 30 -5.70 -2.57 -10.84
C PHE A 30 -4.77 -3.72 -11.20
N SER A 31 -3.51 -3.40 -11.46
CA SER A 31 -2.44 -4.39 -11.44
C SER A 31 -1.96 -4.51 -10.00
N VAL A 32 -1.71 -5.73 -9.55
CA VAL A 32 -1.37 -5.95 -8.14
C VAL A 32 -0.11 -6.81 -8.04
N SER A 33 0.84 -6.35 -7.25
CA SER A 33 2.00 -7.12 -6.82
C SER A 33 1.83 -7.44 -5.33
N GLU A 34 2.25 -8.63 -4.93
CA GLU A 34 2.05 -9.13 -3.58
C GLU A 34 3.38 -9.33 -2.87
N ALA A 35 3.42 -9.00 -1.59
CA ALA A 35 4.51 -9.36 -0.70
C ALA A 35 3.91 -9.83 0.61
N THR A 36 4.48 -10.88 1.19
CA THR A 36 4.00 -11.44 2.46
C THR A 36 4.81 -10.97 3.65
N SER A 37 5.87 -10.19 3.41
CA SER A 37 6.75 -9.69 4.45
C SER A 37 7.39 -8.38 4.00
N ALA A 38 8.00 -7.67 4.96
CA ALA A 38 8.76 -6.47 4.67
C ALA A 38 9.96 -6.79 3.77
N GLU A 39 10.58 -7.94 3.98
CA GLU A 39 11.74 -8.37 3.19
C GLU A 39 11.37 -8.60 1.73
N GLU A 40 10.23 -9.25 1.48
CA GLU A 40 9.74 -9.46 0.12
C GLU A 40 9.40 -8.13 -0.57
N ALA A 41 8.80 -7.21 0.18
CA ALA A 41 8.45 -5.89 -0.36
C ALA A 41 9.72 -5.13 -0.74
N THR A 42 10.72 -5.14 0.13
CA THR A 42 12.00 -4.50 -0.13
C THR A 42 12.66 -5.07 -1.38
N ALA A 43 12.67 -6.39 -1.50
CA ALA A 43 13.25 -7.05 -2.67
C ALA A 43 12.56 -6.65 -3.96
N ALA A 44 11.23 -6.55 -3.93
CA ALA A 44 10.46 -6.14 -5.11
C ALA A 44 10.78 -4.70 -5.51
N LEU A 45 10.85 -3.80 -4.55
CA LEU A 45 11.15 -2.39 -4.80
C LEU A 45 12.59 -2.21 -5.29
N ASP A 46 13.54 -2.92 -4.67
CA ASP A 46 14.94 -2.89 -5.09
C ASP A 46 15.11 -3.50 -6.49
N GLY A 47 14.25 -4.45 -6.83
CA GLY A 47 14.26 -5.08 -8.15
C GLY A 47 13.63 -4.26 -9.26
N GLY A 48 13.13 -3.07 -8.95
CA GLY A 48 12.63 -2.14 -9.96
C GLY A 48 11.13 -1.95 -9.98
N LEU A 49 10.38 -2.58 -9.07
CA LEU A 49 8.94 -2.36 -9.01
C LEU A 49 8.64 -0.90 -8.70
N ARG A 50 7.71 -0.30 -9.46
CA ARG A 50 7.30 1.10 -9.29
C ARG A 50 5.80 1.16 -9.10
N PRO A 51 5.30 0.88 -7.88
CA PRO A 51 3.85 0.94 -7.65
C PRO A 51 3.34 2.37 -7.63
N ASP A 52 2.08 2.54 -7.97
CA ASP A 52 1.40 3.83 -7.86
C ASP A 52 0.87 4.06 -6.46
N ALA A 53 0.68 3.00 -5.70
CA ALA A 53 0.29 3.07 -4.29
C ALA A 53 0.74 1.79 -3.59
N VAL A 54 0.92 1.89 -2.27
CA VAL A 54 1.30 0.74 -1.44
C VAL A 54 0.27 0.57 -0.33
N LEU A 55 -0.25 -0.64 -0.18
CA LEU A 55 -1.10 -1.01 0.94
C LEU A 55 -0.23 -1.84 1.88
N LEU A 56 0.03 -1.33 3.08
CA LEU A 56 1.02 -1.88 3.98
C LEU A 56 0.43 -2.21 5.34
N ASP A 57 0.46 -3.50 5.70
CA ASP A 57 0.13 -3.94 7.04
C ASP A 57 1.30 -3.64 7.98
N VAL A 58 1.06 -2.92 9.07
CA VAL A 58 2.12 -2.59 10.02
C VAL A 58 2.39 -3.73 11.00
N ASN A 59 1.53 -4.73 11.07
CA ASN A 59 1.65 -5.85 12.01
C ASN A 59 2.26 -7.09 11.36
N LEU A 60 3.30 -6.92 10.56
CA LEU A 60 3.98 -8.03 9.90
C LEU A 60 4.87 -8.80 10.89
N PRO A 61 5.04 -10.12 10.69
CA PRO A 61 6.01 -10.88 11.49
C PRO A 61 7.44 -10.47 11.11
N GLY A 62 8.35 -10.58 12.06
CA GLY A 62 9.74 -10.16 11.83
C GLY A 62 9.82 -8.64 11.76
N ASP A 63 10.34 -8.13 10.66
CA ASP A 63 10.35 -6.68 10.42
C ASP A 63 8.92 -6.19 10.22
N THR A 64 8.54 -5.16 10.98
CA THR A 64 7.19 -4.60 10.88
C THR A 64 7.06 -3.70 9.66
N GLY A 65 5.82 -3.30 9.37
CA GLY A 65 5.59 -2.30 8.33
C GLY A 65 6.30 -0.98 8.61
N TRP A 66 6.41 -0.60 9.89
CA TRP A 66 7.17 0.60 10.27
C TRP A 66 8.66 0.46 9.96
N ASP A 67 9.22 -0.73 10.16
CA ASP A 67 10.62 -1.00 9.80
C ASP A 67 10.84 -0.87 8.31
N LEU A 68 9.90 -1.36 7.51
CA LEU A 68 9.95 -1.22 6.06
C LEU A 68 10.01 0.27 5.68
N LEU A 69 9.15 1.09 6.28
CA LEU A 69 9.12 2.52 5.98
C LEU A 69 10.41 3.22 6.39
N ARG A 70 10.98 2.86 7.54
CA ARG A 70 12.23 3.47 8.00
C ARG A 70 13.40 3.20 7.08
N GLY A 71 13.45 2.00 6.51
CA GLY A 71 14.60 1.56 5.75
C GLY A 71 14.46 1.65 4.25
N SER A 72 13.39 2.24 3.74
CA SER A 72 13.09 2.11 2.32
C SER A 72 12.95 3.45 1.61
N ALA A 73 12.94 3.38 0.28
CA ALA A 73 12.65 4.51 -0.59
C ALA A 73 11.20 4.98 -0.47
N LEU A 74 10.34 4.25 0.25
CA LEU A 74 8.93 4.62 0.39
C LEU A 74 8.71 5.91 1.16
N THR A 75 9.72 6.41 1.87
CA THR A 75 9.64 7.69 2.56
C THR A 75 10.39 8.80 1.85
N ALA A 76 11.05 8.50 0.75
CA ALA A 76 11.79 9.49 -0.03
C ALA A 76 10.84 10.36 -0.85
N ALA A 77 11.31 11.53 -1.23
CA ALA A 77 10.55 12.41 -2.11
C ALA A 77 10.27 11.70 -3.44
N GLY A 78 9.03 11.79 -3.90
CA GLY A 78 8.63 11.12 -5.14
C GLY A 78 8.21 9.66 -4.97
N SER A 79 8.23 9.13 -3.74
CA SER A 79 7.77 7.77 -3.49
C SER A 79 6.25 7.68 -3.56
N PRO A 80 5.70 6.48 -3.81
CA PRO A 80 4.25 6.33 -3.93
C PRO A 80 3.55 6.56 -2.59
N PRO A 81 2.27 6.94 -2.61
CA PRO A 81 1.49 7.05 -1.38
C PRO A 81 1.36 5.69 -0.70
N VAL A 82 1.48 5.69 0.62
CA VAL A 82 1.37 4.47 1.44
C VAL A 82 0.13 4.55 2.29
N VAL A 83 -0.73 3.55 2.16
CA VAL A 83 -1.92 3.39 2.99
C VAL A 83 -1.62 2.28 4.01
N ILE A 84 -1.73 2.62 5.28
CA ILE A 84 -1.45 1.68 6.36
C ILE A 84 -2.70 0.90 6.71
N THR A 85 -2.56 -0.40 6.95
CA THR A 85 -3.62 -1.20 7.57
C THR A 85 -3.14 -1.72 8.91
N SER A 86 -4.05 -1.88 9.86
CA SER A 86 -3.70 -2.40 11.18
C SER A 86 -4.91 -2.97 11.88
N ALA A 87 -4.68 -3.95 12.75
CA ALA A 87 -5.73 -4.48 13.61
C ALA A 87 -5.99 -3.56 14.81
N GLY A 88 -5.01 -2.74 15.18
CA GLY A 88 -5.11 -1.82 16.30
C GLY A 88 -5.09 -0.37 15.85
N THR A 89 -5.20 0.54 16.82
CA THR A 89 -5.19 1.97 16.56
C THR A 89 -3.78 2.45 16.23
N VAL A 90 -3.69 3.33 15.25
CA VAL A 90 -2.43 3.98 14.87
C VAL A 90 -2.57 5.47 15.20
N SER A 91 -1.58 6.02 15.91
CA SER A 91 -1.65 7.42 16.32
C SER A 91 -1.48 8.37 15.13
N PRO A 92 -2.16 9.52 15.16
CA PRO A 92 -1.96 10.53 14.11
C PRO A 92 -0.51 10.99 14.00
N LYS A 93 0.20 11.03 15.13
CA LYS A 93 1.61 11.40 15.15
C LYS A 93 2.46 10.43 14.33
N ARG A 94 2.20 9.12 14.46
CA ARG A 94 2.93 8.10 13.72
C ARG A 94 2.63 8.19 12.22
N LEU A 95 1.37 8.42 11.86
CA LEU A 95 0.99 8.58 10.47
C LEU A 95 1.70 9.79 9.85
N ALA A 96 1.78 10.89 10.58
CA ALA A 96 2.46 12.09 10.11
C ALA A 96 3.96 11.89 10.01
N GLU A 97 4.56 11.20 10.99
CA GLU A 97 6.00 10.93 11.02
C GLU A 97 6.46 10.21 9.76
N PHE A 98 5.68 9.24 9.29
CA PHE A 98 6.02 8.45 8.12
C PHE A 98 5.34 8.93 6.84
N ARG A 99 4.64 10.06 6.90
CA ARG A 99 3.94 10.65 5.74
C ARG A 99 2.98 9.67 5.10
N CYS A 100 2.26 8.90 5.91
CA CYS A 100 1.28 7.96 5.42
C CYS A 100 0.12 8.69 4.77
N ALA A 101 -0.31 8.22 3.60
CA ALA A 101 -1.39 8.86 2.85
C ALA A 101 -2.76 8.49 3.38
N GLY A 102 -2.87 7.39 4.11
CA GLY A 102 -4.13 6.96 4.70
C GLY A 102 -3.94 5.83 5.68
N TRP A 103 -5.01 5.54 6.42
CA TRP A 103 -5.04 4.44 7.37
C TRP A 103 -6.39 3.77 7.31
N LEU A 104 -6.37 2.45 7.15
CA LEU A 104 -7.59 1.62 7.14
C LEU A 104 -7.51 0.63 8.29
N PRO A 105 -8.28 0.83 9.36
CA PRO A 105 -8.33 -0.17 10.44
C PRO A 105 -9.00 -1.45 9.95
N LYS A 106 -8.48 -2.59 10.37
CA LYS A 106 -9.06 -3.89 10.02
C LYS A 106 -10.20 -4.23 10.97
N PRO A 107 -11.28 -4.82 10.48
CA PRO A 107 -11.57 -5.10 9.08
C PRO A 107 -12.03 -3.84 8.35
N PHE A 108 -11.66 -3.70 7.09
CA PHE A 108 -12.09 -2.56 6.28
C PHE A 108 -12.94 -3.05 5.11
N PRO A 109 -13.96 -2.24 4.69
CA PRO A 109 -14.74 -2.61 3.51
C PRO A 109 -13.89 -2.47 2.25
N MET A 110 -14.07 -3.38 1.30
CA MET A 110 -13.34 -3.31 0.03
C MET A 110 -13.63 -2.03 -0.73
N GLU A 111 -14.86 -1.55 -0.64
CA GLU A 111 -15.29 -0.30 -1.24
C GLU A 111 -14.48 0.89 -0.75
N THR A 112 -14.23 0.94 0.56
CA THR A 112 -13.42 2.00 1.17
C THR A 112 -11.99 1.94 0.67
N LEU A 113 -11.44 0.73 0.54
CA LEU A 113 -10.10 0.55 0.02
C LEU A 113 -10.00 1.06 -1.42
N VAL A 114 -10.92 0.66 -2.28
CA VAL A 114 -10.93 1.07 -3.69
C VAL A 114 -11.04 2.59 -3.80
N ASP A 115 -11.95 3.20 -3.04
CA ASP A 115 -12.14 4.65 -3.05
C ASP A 115 -10.87 5.38 -2.61
N THR A 116 -10.20 4.86 -1.59
CA THR A 116 -8.95 5.44 -1.10
C THR A 116 -7.87 5.39 -2.17
N LEU A 117 -7.70 4.23 -2.80
CA LEU A 117 -6.70 4.07 -3.85
C LEU A 117 -7.00 4.94 -5.07
N ASP A 118 -8.25 5.00 -5.50
CA ASP A 118 -8.65 5.83 -6.63
C ASP A 118 -8.32 7.30 -6.38
N ARG A 119 -8.63 7.78 -5.18
CA ARG A 119 -8.38 9.17 -4.82
C ARG A 119 -6.88 9.47 -4.84
N LEU A 120 -6.08 8.60 -4.26
CA LEU A 120 -4.64 8.83 -4.16
C LEU A 120 -3.95 8.74 -5.51
N ILE A 121 -4.27 7.73 -6.31
CA ILE A 121 -3.67 7.56 -7.62
C ILE A 121 -4.17 8.63 -8.58
N GLY A 122 -5.45 8.97 -8.49
CA GLY A 122 -6.02 10.02 -9.32
C GLY A 122 -5.43 11.39 -9.04
N GLN A 123 -5.15 11.72 -7.78
CA GLN A 123 -4.52 12.98 -7.41
C GLN A 123 -3.09 13.06 -7.94
N GLU A 124 -2.33 11.98 -7.87
CA GLU A 124 -1.00 11.94 -8.44
C GLU A 124 -1.03 12.17 -9.94
N GLY A 125 -1.93 11.49 -10.64
CA GLY A 125 -2.09 11.66 -12.07
C GLY A 125 -2.47 13.09 -12.44
N ALA A 126 -3.37 13.71 -11.67
CA ALA A 126 -3.76 15.10 -11.88
C ALA A 126 -2.60 16.05 -11.65
N ASN A 127 -1.82 15.82 -10.61
CA ASN A 127 -0.64 16.66 -10.32
C ASN A 127 0.41 16.57 -11.42
N GLU A 128 0.61 15.42 -11.99
CA GLU A 128 1.54 15.22 -13.09
C GLU A 128 1.13 15.98 -14.34
N ARG A 129 -0.15 16.19 -14.54
CA ARG A 129 -0.68 16.89 -15.71
C ARG A 129 -0.56 18.39 -15.62
N THR A 130 -0.42 18.90 -14.44
CA THR A 130 -0.31 20.34 -14.25
C THR A 130 1.13 20.82 -14.26
#